data_0bf0bfe18af746cc91af59a71b7ea4ed
#
_entry.id   0bf0bfe18af746cc91af59a71b7ea4ed
#
_cell.length_a   1.000
_cell.length_b   1.000
_cell.length_c   1.000
_cell.angle_alpha   90.00
_cell.angle_beta   90.00
_cell.angle_gamma   90.00
#
_symmetry.space_group_name_H-M   'P 1'
#
loop_
_entity.id
_entity.type
_entity.pdbx_description
1 polymer ?
#
loop_
_entity_poly.entity_id
_entity_poly.type
_entity_poly.pdbx_seq_one_letter_code
_entity_poly.pdbx_strand_id
1 'polypeptide(L)'
;MPLTKRQREILNYLTAYSEQNGFAPSFEEIAENFDYNSLATVHEHLTNLERKGYIKRSYNESRAIEILPTEAAPRAVELPLLGSVAAGVPIEALEANETFSVPENFIGRGGSHYVLRVRGNSMVDEQIRDGDFVVVNERQRADNGEMVIALLNGNSATVKKYYRERDGRIRLQPANETMQPIYVHENDITIQGIVVGVLRRY
;
A
#
# COMPACT_ATOMS: atom_id res chain seq x y z
N MET A 1 -22.10 3.80 -2.84
CA MET A 1 -23.00 3.23 -1.81
C MET A 1 -22.48 1.89 -1.34
N PRO A 2 -22.46 1.59 -0.02
CA PRO A 2 -21.94 0.31 0.46
C PRO A 2 -22.77 -0.88 -0.06
N LEU A 3 -22.09 -2.02 -0.24
CA LEU A 3 -22.73 -3.28 -0.60
C LEU A 3 -23.38 -3.92 0.63
N THR A 4 -24.54 -4.55 0.45
CA THR A 4 -25.07 -5.47 1.45
C THR A 4 -24.21 -6.73 1.49
N LYS A 5 -24.30 -7.53 2.57
CA LYS A 5 -23.56 -8.79 2.70
C LYS A 5 -23.78 -9.68 1.46
N ARG A 6 -25.03 -9.85 1.04
CA ARG A 6 -25.38 -10.71 -0.11
C ARG A 6 -24.86 -10.18 -1.45
N GLN A 7 -24.89 -8.86 -1.66
CA GLN A 7 -24.31 -8.24 -2.84
C GLN A 7 -22.79 -8.44 -2.91
N ARG A 8 -22.11 -8.39 -1.76
CA ARG A 8 -20.66 -8.66 -1.68
C ARG A 8 -20.34 -10.11 -2.00
N GLU A 9 -21.11 -11.05 -1.49
CA GLU A 9 -20.97 -12.48 -1.79
C GLU A 9 -21.10 -12.75 -3.30
N ILE A 10 -22.12 -12.16 -3.94
CA ILE A 10 -22.34 -12.28 -5.39
C ILE A 10 -21.16 -11.66 -6.18
N LEU A 11 -20.71 -10.45 -5.81
CA LEU A 11 -19.58 -9.82 -6.49
C LEU A 11 -18.30 -10.66 -6.37
N ASN A 12 -18.01 -11.19 -5.18
CA ASN A 12 -16.84 -12.06 -4.97
C ASN A 12 -16.94 -13.34 -5.83
N TYR A 13 -18.11 -13.94 -5.93
CA TYR A 13 -18.34 -15.11 -6.80
C TYR A 13 -18.09 -14.76 -8.27
N LEU A 14 -18.66 -13.64 -8.78
CA LEU A 14 -18.43 -13.18 -10.14
C LEU A 14 -16.93 -13.00 -10.43
N THR A 15 -16.19 -12.41 -9.50
CA THR A 15 -14.75 -12.17 -9.64
C THR A 15 -13.98 -13.49 -9.72
N ALA A 16 -14.18 -14.37 -8.75
CA ALA A 16 -13.50 -15.67 -8.67
C ALA A 16 -13.80 -16.55 -9.90
N TYR A 17 -15.07 -16.58 -10.32
CA TYR A 17 -15.49 -17.35 -11.49
C TYR A 17 -14.83 -16.83 -12.78
N SER A 18 -14.82 -15.49 -12.97
CA SER A 18 -14.22 -14.86 -14.16
C SER A 18 -12.69 -15.05 -14.19
N GLU A 19 -12.01 -15.00 -13.04
CA GLU A 19 -10.57 -15.28 -12.94
C GLU A 19 -10.21 -16.72 -13.30
N GLN A 20 -11.06 -17.69 -12.90
CA GLN A 20 -10.84 -19.10 -13.17
C GLN A 20 -11.18 -19.54 -14.60
N ASN A 21 -12.26 -18.97 -15.17
CA ASN A 21 -12.81 -19.45 -16.44
C ASN A 21 -12.52 -18.53 -17.64
N GLY A 22 -12.06 -17.29 -17.39
CA GLY A 22 -11.80 -16.29 -18.43
C GLY A 22 -13.06 -15.58 -18.96
N PHE A 23 -14.25 -15.89 -18.41
CA PHE A 23 -15.53 -15.26 -18.74
C PHE A 23 -16.45 -15.26 -17.52
N ALA A 24 -17.47 -14.39 -17.51
CA ALA A 24 -18.42 -14.29 -16.42
C ALA A 24 -19.44 -15.46 -16.39
N PRO A 25 -19.98 -15.83 -15.22
CA PRO A 25 -21.01 -16.84 -15.12
C PRO A 25 -22.32 -16.39 -15.74
N SER A 26 -23.14 -17.37 -16.20
CA SER A 26 -24.51 -17.13 -16.62
C SER A 26 -25.44 -16.82 -15.44
N PHE A 27 -26.65 -16.36 -15.70
CA PHE A 27 -27.64 -16.12 -14.66
C PHE A 27 -28.07 -17.41 -13.98
N GLU A 28 -28.12 -18.53 -14.73
CA GLU A 28 -28.41 -19.85 -14.23
C GLU A 28 -27.31 -20.34 -13.28
N GLU A 29 -26.05 -20.19 -13.65
CA GLU A 29 -24.89 -20.55 -12.82
C GLU A 29 -24.85 -19.72 -11.53
N ILE A 30 -25.23 -18.44 -11.59
CA ILE A 30 -25.37 -17.60 -10.40
C ILE A 30 -26.52 -18.09 -9.52
N ALA A 31 -27.69 -18.38 -10.12
CA ALA A 31 -28.85 -18.87 -9.39
C ALA A 31 -28.56 -20.18 -8.67
N GLU A 32 -27.90 -21.12 -9.35
CA GLU A 32 -27.50 -22.42 -8.81
C GLU A 32 -26.52 -22.26 -7.65
N ASN A 33 -25.47 -21.44 -7.80
CA ASN A 33 -24.47 -21.24 -6.76
C ASN A 33 -25.04 -20.61 -5.47
N PHE A 34 -26.13 -19.84 -5.58
CA PHE A 34 -26.73 -19.14 -4.45
C PHE A 34 -28.09 -19.70 -4.01
N ASP A 35 -28.49 -20.86 -4.54
CA ASP A 35 -29.78 -21.54 -4.28
C ASP A 35 -30.99 -20.61 -4.52
N TYR A 36 -30.95 -19.82 -5.61
CA TYR A 36 -32.08 -18.97 -5.98
C TYR A 36 -33.10 -19.74 -6.85
N ASN A 37 -34.35 -19.72 -6.43
CA ASN A 37 -35.46 -20.34 -7.15
C ASN A 37 -35.93 -19.51 -8.38
N SER A 38 -35.37 -18.33 -8.61
CA SER A 38 -35.80 -17.42 -9.69
C SER A 38 -34.65 -16.61 -10.25
N LEU A 39 -34.54 -16.58 -11.56
CA LEU A 39 -33.61 -15.68 -12.26
C LEU A 39 -33.93 -14.20 -12.04
N ALA A 40 -35.19 -13.85 -11.69
CA ALA A 40 -35.54 -12.49 -11.33
C ALA A 40 -34.78 -11.96 -10.12
N THR A 41 -34.49 -12.81 -9.13
CA THR A 41 -33.68 -12.46 -7.96
C THR A 41 -32.23 -12.19 -8.36
N VAL A 42 -31.66 -12.99 -9.24
CA VAL A 42 -30.32 -12.75 -9.80
C VAL A 42 -30.29 -11.41 -10.53
N HIS A 43 -31.29 -11.19 -11.41
CA HIS A 43 -31.41 -9.95 -12.18
C HIS A 43 -31.47 -8.71 -11.27
N GLU A 44 -32.23 -8.76 -10.18
CA GLU A 44 -32.33 -7.67 -9.19
C GLU A 44 -30.99 -7.37 -8.53
N HIS A 45 -30.27 -8.41 -8.08
CA HIS A 45 -28.96 -8.25 -7.47
C HIS A 45 -27.93 -7.65 -8.43
N LEU A 46 -27.89 -8.15 -9.67
CA LEU A 46 -26.98 -7.63 -10.72
C LEU A 46 -27.34 -6.19 -11.11
N THR A 47 -28.63 -5.85 -11.21
CA THR A 47 -29.09 -4.47 -11.45
C THR A 47 -28.65 -3.53 -10.32
N ASN A 48 -28.72 -3.98 -9.08
CA ASN A 48 -28.23 -3.23 -7.94
C ASN A 48 -26.71 -3.05 -7.92
N LEU A 49 -25.96 -4.09 -8.31
CA LEU A 49 -24.49 -4.00 -8.45
C LEU A 49 -24.09 -3.04 -9.59
N GLU A 50 -24.76 -3.09 -10.71
CA GLU A 50 -24.55 -2.20 -11.86
C GLU A 50 -24.88 -0.74 -11.50
N ARG A 51 -26.03 -0.48 -10.88
CA ARG A 51 -26.41 0.85 -10.40
C ARG A 51 -25.41 1.44 -9.39
N LYS A 52 -24.76 0.58 -8.62
CA LYS A 52 -23.71 0.96 -7.67
C LYS A 52 -22.33 1.08 -8.30
N GLY A 53 -22.16 0.78 -9.59
CA GLY A 53 -20.91 0.89 -10.33
C GLY A 53 -19.90 -0.23 -10.10
N TYR A 54 -20.35 -1.40 -9.66
CA TYR A 54 -19.47 -2.56 -9.41
C TYR A 54 -19.32 -3.47 -10.61
N ILE A 55 -20.32 -3.49 -11.49
CA ILE A 55 -20.34 -4.25 -12.73
C ILE A 55 -20.96 -3.42 -13.86
N LYS A 56 -20.69 -3.82 -15.10
CA LYS A 56 -21.37 -3.35 -16.30
C LYS A 56 -21.90 -4.56 -17.06
N ARG A 57 -23.10 -4.46 -17.63
CA ARG A 57 -23.74 -5.53 -18.39
C ARG A 57 -24.03 -5.09 -19.81
N SER A 58 -23.78 -5.98 -20.77
CA SER A 58 -24.28 -5.81 -22.16
C SER A 58 -25.53 -6.66 -22.34
N TYR A 59 -26.64 -6.04 -22.72
CA TYR A 59 -27.96 -6.69 -22.73
C TYR A 59 -28.17 -7.70 -23.89
N ASN A 60 -27.27 -7.75 -24.86
CA ASN A 60 -27.43 -8.59 -26.07
C ASN A 60 -26.41 -9.74 -26.14
N GLU A 61 -25.64 -9.98 -25.12
CA GLU A 61 -24.60 -11.02 -25.10
C GLU A 61 -24.75 -11.89 -23.86
N SER A 62 -24.76 -13.22 -24.05
CA SER A 62 -24.67 -14.15 -22.91
C SER A 62 -23.32 -14.03 -22.23
N ARG A 63 -23.28 -14.04 -20.88
CA ARG A 63 -22.07 -13.93 -20.05
C ARG A 63 -21.36 -12.57 -20.14
N ALA A 64 -22.04 -11.52 -20.58
CA ALA A 64 -21.49 -10.18 -20.72
C ALA A 64 -21.64 -9.36 -19.43
N ILE A 65 -21.02 -9.86 -18.36
CA ILE A 65 -20.86 -9.13 -17.09
C ILE A 65 -19.39 -8.73 -17.00
N GLU A 66 -19.11 -7.48 -17.16
CA GLU A 66 -17.79 -6.88 -16.91
C GLU A 66 -17.73 -6.43 -15.45
N ILE A 67 -16.75 -6.94 -14.70
CA ILE A 67 -16.50 -6.49 -13.34
C ILE A 67 -15.68 -5.21 -13.45
N LEU A 68 -16.28 -4.10 -13.03
CA LEU A 68 -15.58 -2.83 -13.01
C LEU A 68 -14.55 -2.83 -11.88
N PRO A 69 -13.35 -2.27 -12.09
CA PRO A 69 -12.40 -2.06 -11.00
C PRO A 69 -13.08 -1.19 -9.95
N THR A 70 -13.60 -1.82 -8.94
CA THR A 70 -14.07 -1.08 -7.79
C THR A 70 -12.83 -0.71 -7.01
N GLU A 71 -12.64 0.57 -6.72
CA GLU A 71 -11.87 0.92 -5.54
C GLU A 71 -12.61 0.27 -4.35
N ALA A 72 -12.30 -0.99 -4.10
CA ALA A 72 -12.65 -1.64 -2.84
C ALA A 72 -12.14 -0.67 -1.78
N ALA A 73 -13.00 -0.27 -0.85
CA ALA A 73 -12.55 0.55 0.27
C ALA A 73 -11.26 -0.09 0.77
N PRO A 74 -10.13 0.60 0.72
CA PRO A 74 -8.84 -0.02 0.92
C PRO A 74 -8.89 -0.79 2.21
N ARG A 75 -8.64 -2.10 2.16
CA ARG A 75 -8.51 -2.89 3.38
C ARG A 75 -7.37 -2.26 4.15
N ALA A 76 -7.62 -1.95 5.39
CA ALA A 76 -6.58 -1.48 6.27
C ALA A 76 -5.85 -2.71 6.85
N VAL A 77 -4.54 -2.63 6.84
CA VAL A 77 -3.65 -3.61 7.45
C VAL A 77 -2.98 -2.94 8.65
N GLU A 78 -3.00 -3.60 9.79
CA GLU A 78 -2.31 -3.12 10.98
C GLU A 78 -0.81 -3.44 10.86
N LEU A 79 0.02 -2.40 10.77
CA LEU A 79 1.47 -2.52 10.74
C LEU A 79 2.06 -2.08 12.09
N PRO A 80 3.17 -2.68 12.54
CA PRO A 80 3.85 -2.23 13.74
C PRO A 80 4.39 -0.81 13.56
N LEU A 81 4.15 0.07 14.53
CA LEU A 81 4.75 1.39 14.65
C LEU A 81 6.03 1.26 15.50
N LEU A 82 7.19 1.18 14.85
CA LEU A 82 8.45 0.83 15.52
C LEU A 82 9.13 2.02 16.21
N GLY A 83 8.65 3.24 15.99
CA GLY A 83 9.22 4.40 16.65
C GLY A 83 9.29 5.64 15.79
N SER A 84 10.21 6.54 16.12
CA SER A 84 10.45 7.76 15.35
C SER A 84 11.84 7.78 14.74
N VAL A 85 11.93 8.32 13.53
CA VAL A 85 13.18 8.53 12.80
C VAL A 85 13.48 10.01 12.70
N ALA A 86 14.65 10.42 13.23
CA ALA A 86 15.17 11.77 13.12
C ALA A 86 16.61 11.73 12.63
N ALA A 87 17.04 12.77 11.89
CA ALA A 87 18.42 12.84 11.43
C ALA A 87 19.38 12.92 12.61
N GLY A 88 20.32 11.95 12.70
CA GLY A 88 21.38 11.95 13.70
C GLY A 88 21.01 11.44 15.08
N VAL A 89 19.81 10.87 15.25
CA VAL A 89 19.34 10.30 16.53
C VAL A 89 19.04 8.82 16.32
N PRO A 90 19.35 7.94 17.30
CA PRO A 90 18.89 6.55 17.26
C PRO A 90 17.38 6.47 17.04
N ILE A 91 16.89 5.41 16.40
CA ILE A 91 15.45 5.17 16.34
C ILE A 91 14.97 5.03 17.78
N GLU A 92 14.17 6.00 18.25
CA GLU A 92 13.46 5.82 19.51
C GLU A 92 12.42 4.72 19.32
N ALA A 93 12.69 3.56 19.90
CA ALA A 93 11.70 2.49 19.97
C ALA A 93 10.49 2.97 20.80
N LEU A 94 9.30 2.91 20.19
CA LEU A 94 8.06 3.00 20.94
C LEU A 94 7.83 1.66 21.67
N GLU A 95 7.04 1.68 22.74
CA GLU A 95 6.66 0.46 23.43
C GLU A 95 6.07 -0.54 22.43
N ALA A 96 6.48 -1.80 22.53
CA ALA A 96 6.40 -2.85 21.52
C ALA A 96 4.98 -3.29 21.06
N ASN A 97 3.93 -2.50 21.29
CA ASN A 97 2.53 -2.85 21.02
C ASN A 97 1.73 -1.80 20.25
N GLU A 98 2.36 -0.74 19.75
CA GLU A 98 1.60 0.22 18.93
C GLU A 98 1.52 -0.26 17.49
N THR A 99 0.31 -0.24 16.93
CA THR A 99 0.06 -0.50 15.51
C THR A 99 -0.48 0.74 14.82
N PHE A 100 -0.30 0.79 13.51
CA PHE A 100 -0.80 1.85 12.66
C PHE A 100 -1.57 1.23 11.48
N SER A 101 -2.81 1.68 11.29
CA SER A 101 -3.70 1.21 10.23
C SER A 101 -3.32 1.85 8.90
N VAL A 102 -2.88 1.03 7.95
CA VAL A 102 -2.39 1.46 6.63
C VAL A 102 -3.26 0.85 5.53
N PRO A 103 -3.69 1.63 4.51
CA PRO A 103 -4.39 1.06 3.38
C PRO A 103 -3.57 -0.02 2.67
N GLU A 104 -4.19 -1.17 2.34
CA GLU A 104 -3.53 -2.34 1.74
C GLU A 104 -2.75 -2.02 0.45
N ASN A 105 -3.18 -1.02 -0.31
CA ASN A 105 -2.52 -0.58 -1.54
C ASN A 105 -1.14 0.06 -1.34
N PHE A 106 -0.78 0.44 -0.10
CA PHE A 106 0.59 0.87 0.25
C PHE A 106 1.52 -0.31 0.49
N ILE A 107 0.97 -1.51 0.65
CA ILE A 107 1.72 -2.72 0.98
C ILE A 107 1.95 -3.49 -0.31
N GLY A 108 3.19 -3.47 -0.81
CA GLY A 108 3.59 -4.26 -1.97
C GLY A 108 3.48 -5.78 -1.71
N ARG A 109 3.42 -6.56 -2.78
CA ARG A 109 3.45 -8.02 -2.68
C ARG A 109 4.82 -8.48 -2.18
N GLY A 110 4.85 -9.02 -0.96
CA GLY A 110 6.03 -9.63 -0.33
C GLY A 110 6.85 -8.67 0.54
N GLY A 111 7.61 -9.25 1.48
CA GLY A 111 8.41 -8.54 2.47
C GLY A 111 7.62 -8.06 3.71
N SER A 112 8.34 -7.82 4.78
CA SER A 112 7.80 -7.21 6.00
C SER A 112 7.64 -5.72 5.79
N HIS A 113 6.60 -5.13 6.42
CA HIS A 113 6.36 -3.69 6.41
C HIS A 113 6.21 -3.19 7.85
N TYR A 114 6.64 -1.97 8.07
CA TYR A 114 6.47 -1.26 9.34
C TYR A 114 6.26 0.23 9.12
N VAL A 115 5.88 0.93 10.16
CA VAL A 115 5.66 2.37 10.14
C VAL A 115 6.64 3.06 11.07
N LEU A 116 7.15 4.22 10.65
CA LEU A 116 7.92 5.13 11.48
C LEU A 116 7.28 6.52 11.47
N ARG A 117 7.36 7.22 12.59
CA ARG A 117 7.03 8.65 12.64
C ARG A 117 8.26 9.47 12.27
N VAL A 118 8.09 10.41 11.33
CA VAL A 118 9.15 11.31 10.89
C VAL A 118 9.34 12.45 11.89
N ARG A 119 10.58 12.76 12.22
CA ARG A 119 10.96 13.97 12.96
C ARG A 119 11.90 14.83 12.14
N GLY A 120 11.62 16.12 12.07
CA GLY A 120 12.41 17.10 11.36
C GLY A 120 12.00 17.29 9.90
N ASN A 121 12.73 18.16 9.19
CA ASN A 121 12.33 18.72 7.91
C ASN A 121 13.31 18.39 6.77
N SER A 122 14.06 17.31 6.87
CA SER A 122 15.08 16.97 5.86
C SER A 122 14.54 16.48 4.52
N MET A 123 13.22 16.23 4.42
CA MET A 123 12.54 15.68 3.24
C MET A 123 11.33 16.52 2.82
N VAL A 124 11.31 17.81 3.14
CA VAL A 124 10.16 18.70 2.89
C VAL A 124 9.86 18.92 1.41
N ASP A 125 10.87 18.87 0.55
CA ASP A 125 10.70 19.05 -0.91
C ASP A 125 10.04 17.81 -1.54
N GLU A 126 10.11 16.66 -0.87
CA GLU A 126 9.32 15.44 -1.19
C GLU A 126 8.00 15.40 -0.42
N GLN A 127 7.56 16.53 0.12
CA GLN A 127 6.31 16.68 0.87
C GLN A 127 6.24 15.85 2.17
N ILE A 128 7.37 15.36 2.69
CA ILE A 128 7.47 14.67 3.97
C ILE A 128 7.87 15.67 5.04
N ARG A 129 7.00 15.83 6.04
CA ARG A 129 7.12 16.86 7.10
C ARG A 129 7.28 16.22 8.48
N ASP A 130 7.70 17.04 9.41
CA ASP A 130 7.69 16.65 10.82
C ASP A 130 6.30 16.16 11.27
N GLY A 131 6.27 15.02 11.96
CA GLY A 131 5.03 14.39 12.43
C GLY A 131 4.34 13.44 11.44
N ASP A 132 4.76 13.37 10.18
CA ASP A 132 4.24 12.40 9.22
C ASP A 132 4.60 10.96 9.60
N PHE A 133 3.85 10.01 9.06
CA PHE A 133 4.12 8.59 9.17
C PHE A 133 4.59 8.06 7.81
N VAL A 134 5.72 7.34 7.79
CA VAL A 134 6.23 6.67 6.59
C VAL A 134 6.01 5.18 6.70
N VAL A 135 5.44 4.59 5.65
CA VAL A 135 5.33 3.15 5.48
C VAL A 135 6.61 2.66 4.84
N VAL A 136 7.25 1.70 5.45
CA VAL A 136 8.57 1.18 5.06
C VAL A 136 8.46 -0.30 4.71
N ASN A 137 8.96 -0.66 3.54
CA ASN A 137 9.21 -2.05 3.17
C ASN A 137 10.61 -2.43 3.64
N GLU A 138 10.72 -3.46 4.47
CA GLU A 138 11.99 -3.95 5.01
C GLU A 138 12.84 -4.57 3.90
N ARG A 139 13.92 -3.89 3.52
CA ARG A 139 14.88 -4.31 2.49
C ARG A 139 16.27 -3.79 2.86
N GLN A 140 17.29 -4.62 2.62
CA GLN A 140 18.68 -4.27 2.90
C GLN A 140 19.41 -3.64 1.69
N ARG A 141 18.74 -3.50 0.56
CA ARG A 141 19.29 -2.93 -0.68
C ARG A 141 18.35 -1.87 -1.21
N ALA A 142 18.96 -0.84 -1.79
CA ALA A 142 18.26 0.27 -2.40
C ALA A 142 18.85 0.59 -3.77
N ASP A 143 18.00 1.06 -4.68
CA ASP A 143 18.38 1.61 -5.97
C ASP A 143 18.55 3.12 -5.89
N ASN A 144 19.32 3.69 -6.83
CA ASN A 144 19.56 5.13 -6.87
C ASN A 144 18.24 5.92 -7.01
N GLY A 145 18.04 6.87 -6.13
CA GLY A 145 16.85 7.73 -6.08
C GLY A 145 15.77 7.23 -5.13
N GLU A 146 15.82 6.00 -4.62
CA GLU A 146 14.88 5.52 -3.62
C GLU A 146 15.03 6.25 -2.29
N MET A 147 13.91 6.49 -1.62
CA MET A 147 13.91 7.02 -0.25
C MET A 147 14.13 5.87 0.73
N VAL A 148 15.17 5.98 1.54
CA VAL A 148 15.58 4.91 2.44
C VAL A 148 15.49 5.33 3.92
N ILE A 149 15.24 4.35 4.77
CA ILE A 149 15.60 4.41 6.16
C ILE A 149 17.03 3.86 6.28
N ALA A 150 17.97 4.72 6.59
CA ALA A 150 19.38 4.35 6.71
C ALA A 150 19.85 4.52 8.16
N LEU A 151 20.58 3.52 8.65
CA LEU A 151 21.27 3.55 9.93
C LEU A 151 22.75 3.86 9.67
N LEU A 152 23.24 4.94 10.25
CA LEU A 152 24.62 5.40 10.14
C LEU A 152 25.42 4.98 11.38
N ASN A 153 26.60 4.40 11.18
CA ASN A 153 27.50 3.93 12.25
C ASN A 153 26.79 3.07 13.31
N GLY A 154 25.77 2.33 12.91
CA GLY A 154 25.03 1.42 13.77
C GLY A 154 24.05 2.06 14.78
N ASN A 155 23.95 3.39 14.86
CA ASN A 155 23.15 4.04 15.91
C ASN A 155 22.34 5.27 15.47
N SER A 156 22.57 5.86 14.32
CA SER A 156 21.86 7.06 13.88
C SER A 156 20.98 6.77 12.67
N ALA A 157 19.65 6.79 12.85
CA ALA A 157 18.71 6.58 11.76
C ALA A 157 18.38 7.89 11.03
N THR A 158 18.15 7.81 9.72
CA THR A 158 17.72 8.95 8.91
C THR A 158 16.87 8.52 7.72
N VAL A 159 16.01 9.44 7.25
CA VAL A 159 15.31 9.32 5.96
C VAL A 159 16.00 10.20 4.95
N LYS A 160 16.47 9.63 3.84
CA LYS A 160 17.14 10.35 2.74
C LYS A 160 16.91 9.63 1.41
N LYS A 161 17.18 10.31 0.29
CA LYS A 161 17.35 9.65 -1.01
C LYS A 161 18.72 9.00 -1.07
N TYR A 162 18.75 7.75 -1.52
CA TYR A 162 19.95 6.94 -1.66
C TYR A 162 20.55 7.10 -3.05
N TYR A 163 21.87 7.28 -3.11
CA TYR A 163 22.64 7.24 -4.36
C TYR A 163 23.98 6.58 -4.12
N ARG A 164 24.32 5.60 -4.96
CA ARG A 164 25.66 5.04 -5.02
C ARG A 164 26.47 5.83 -6.04
N GLU A 165 27.52 6.48 -5.58
CA GLU A 165 28.41 7.28 -6.41
C GLU A 165 29.42 6.41 -7.16
N ARG A 166 30.03 6.97 -8.23
CA ARG A 166 31.01 6.24 -9.06
C ARG A 166 32.29 5.86 -8.32
N ASP A 167 32.64 6.60 -7.28
CA ASP A 167 33.81 6.36 -6.42
C ASP A 167 33.56 5.32 -5.31
N GLY A 168 32.38 4.70 -5.30
CA GLY A 168 31.98 3.68 -4.34
C GLY A 168 31.41 4.21 -3.03
N ARG A 169 31.37 5.54 -2.83
CA ARG A 169 30.69 6.13 -1.67
C ARG A 169 29.19 6.12 -1.86
N ILE A 170 28.50 6.18 -0.74
CA ILE A 170 27.04 6.36 -0.70
C ILE A 170 26.76 7.82 -0.36
N ARG A 171 25.94 8.47 -1.19
CA ARG A 171 25.38 9.77 -0.93
C ARG A 171 23.95 9.65 -0.44
N LEU A 172 23.70 10.15 0.75
CA LEU A 172 22.37 10.30 1.33
C LEU A 172 21.93 11.76 1.12
N GLN A 173 21.05 11.96 0.14
CA GLN A 173 20.59 13.26 -0.29
C GLN A 173 19.34 13.66 0.49
N PRO A 174 19.35 14.76 1.27
CA PRO A 174 18.12 15.36 1.78
C PRO A 174 17.30 15.95 0.62
N ALA A 175 15.99 15.93 0.77
CA ALA A 175 15.05 16.71 -0.03
C ALA A 175 14.69 18.00 0.71
N ASN A 176 15.69 18.85 0.88
CA ASN A 176 15.61 20.16 1.49
C ASN A 176 16.80 21.00 0.97
N GLU A 177 16.51 22.08 0.25
CA GLU A 177 17.52 22.94 -0.37
C GLU A 177 18.52 23.54 0.63
N THR A 178 18.15 23.69 1.90
CA THR A 178 19.02 24.25 2.95
C THR A 178 19.97 23.23 3.56
N MET A 179 19.85 21.94 3.21
CA MET A 179 20.62 20.86 3.83
C MET A 179 21.61 20.24 2.85
N GLN A 180 22.82 19.98 3.33
CA GLN A 180 23.86 19.32 2.55
C GLN A 180 23.72 17.81 2.54
N PRO A 181 24.11 17.12 1.44
CA PRO A 181 24.14 15.66 1.40
C PRO A 181 25.20 15.08 2.36
N ILE A 182 24.93 13.88 2.84
CA ILE A 182 25.85 13.12 3.69
C ILE A 182 26.54 12.07 2.80
N TYR A 183 27.86 12.02 2.83
CA TYR A 183 28.66 11.03 2.12
C TYR A 183 29.27 10.06 3.13
N VAL A 184 29.06 8.77 2.92
CA VAL A 184 29.57 7.69 3.79
C VAL A 184 30.16 6.56 2.97
N HIS A 185 31.01 5.74 3.61
CA HIS A 185 31.43 4.47 3.03
C HIS A 185 30.34 3.41 3.18
N GLU A 186 30.33 2.44 2.27
CA GLU A 186 29.32 1.36 2.30
C GLU A 186 29.29 0.59 3.63
N ASN A 187 30.44 0.49 4.31
CA ASN A 187 30.55 -0.20 5.60
C ASN A 187 29.97 0.59 6.78
N ASP A 188 29.76 1.90 6.61
CA ASP A 188 29.27 2.81 7.67
C ASP A 188 27.76 3.03 7.61
N ILE A 189 27.07 2.36 6.67
CA ILE A 189 25.64 2.49 6.46
C ILE A 189 24.98 1.11 6.40
N THR A 190 23.80 1.01 7.02
CA THR A 190 22.91 -0.14 6.87
C THR A 190 21.54 0.35 6.43
N ILE A 191 21.05 -0.15 5.29
CA ILE A 191 19.69 0.12 4.85
C ILE A 191 18.74 -0.75 5.66
N GLN A 192 17.76 -0.11 6.32
CA GLN A 192 16.73 -0.77 7.12
C GLN A 192 15.44 -0.99 6.31
N GLY A 193 15.24 -0.21 5.24
CA GLY A 193 14.09 -0.36 4.36
C GLY A 193 13.91 0.83 3.42
N ILE A 194 12.92 0.67 2.54
CA ILE A 194 12.55 1.64 1.51
C ILE A 194 11.20 2.24 1.88
N VAL A 195 11.08 3.57 1.82
CA VAL A 195 9.81 4.26 2.03
C VAL A 195 8.91 4.02 0.82
N VAL A 196 7.76 3.42 1.04
CA VAL A 196 6.77 3.08 0.01
C VAL A 196 5.49 3.91 0.10
N GLY A 197 5.33 4.67 1.18
CA GLY A 197 4.18 5.56 1.35
C GLY A 197 4.35 6.55 2.49
N VAL A 198 3.56 7.62 2.43
CA VAL A 198 3.51 8.66 3.48
C VAL A 198 2.06 8.87 3.88
N LEU A 199 1.81 8.92 5.18
CA LEU A 199 0.50 9.16 5.77
C LEU A 199 0.57 10.34 6.73
N ARG A 200 -0.45 11.20 6.70
CA ARG A 200 -0.54 12.37 7.58
C ARG A 200 -1.89 12.38 8.30
N ARG A 201 -1.85 12.61 9.59
CA ARG A 201 -3.04 12.90 10.40
C ARG A 201 -3.14 14.40 10.67
N TYR A 202 -4.33 14.94 10.49
CA TYR A 202 -4.67 16.35 10.82
C TYR A 202 -5.47 16.41 12.12
#